data_e5c94b8c42aeb43ff31c471e934e953c
#
_entry.id   e5c94b8c42aeb43ff31c471e934e953c
#
_cell.length_a   1.000
_cell.length_b   1.000
_cell.length_c   1.000
_cell.angle_alpha   90.00
_cell.angle_beta   90.00
_cell.angle_gamma   90.00
#
_symmetry.space_group_name_H-M   'P 1'
#
loop_
_entity.id
_entity.type
_entity.pdbx_description
1 polymer ?
#
loop_
_entity_poly.entity_id
_entity_poly.type
_entity_poly.pdbx_seq_one_letter_code
_entity_poly.pdbx_strand_id
1 'polypeptide(L)'
;IFVALIGSAASGIITMPRLILALARDKLFISQLSSIHEKFKTPHKAIIFQTIVSLLVFGMAFGRYKALLSLLLPLGFIMYFFVILSVPILRVKEPNIKREFKVPFAKIGSAIVMVFIVSVLLAWIFSEQDALNTLRLGLSLIVFGIPIYLLLEVYYNPDTIIKINDALAYLTLLTERIILPKSIRKEILALLGDLKGKKILEFGCSVGTLTMHLAEAVKPNGRIYATDLSRRDLAITKKRLIKKGHSHVIVVHDEHQVNRVHPSIPHVDAIVSIGMMGYLQDVKKVLKEMRDLLPYGGKIVFVDYADFFKIIPNVAWLSDDRIIEKMF
;
A
#
# COMPACT_ATOMS: atom_id res chain seq x y z
N ILE A 1 -26.40 -29.67 23.08
CA ILE A 1 -26.10 -28.24 22.85
C ILE A 1 -24.79 -27.88 23.52
N PHE A 2 -24.58 -28.16 24.83
CA PHE A 2 -23.37 -27.77 25.56
C PHE A 2 -22.08 -28.36 24.99
N VAL A 3 -22.08 -29.64 24.64
CA VAL A 3 -20.94 -30.34 24.01
C VAL A 3 -20.60 -29.72 22.64
N ALA A 4 -21.63 -29.36 21.86
CA ALA A 4 -21.43 -28.73 20.57
C ALA A 4 -20.79 -27.31 20.70
N LEU A 5 -21.20 -26.54 21.69
CA LEU A 5 -20.63 -25.22 21.99
C LEU A 5 -19.15 -25.33 22.43
N ILE A 6 -18.84 -26.27 23.33
CA ILE A 6 -17.44 -26.51 23.74
C ILE A 6 -16.58 -26.97 22.55
N GLY A 7 -17.10 -27.91 21.75
CA GLY A 7 -16.39 -28.39 20.55
C GLY A 7 -16.12 -27.28 19.54
N SER A 8 -17.10 -26.40 19.29
CA SER A 8 -16.96 -25.26 18.41
C SER A 8 -15.94 -24.24 18.93
N ALA A 9 -15.99 -23.92 20.23
CA ALA A 9 -15.04 -23.02 20.87
C ALA A 9 -13.60 -23.59 20.82
N ALA A 10 -13.42 -24.88 21.16
CA ALA A 10 -12.13 -25.56 21.10
C ALA A 10 -11.56 -25.55 19.65
N SER A 11 -12.40 -25.83 18.66
CA SER A 11 -12.00 -25.75 17.25
C SER A 11 -11.53 -24.35 16.88
N GLY A 12 -12.26 -23.30 17.28
CA GLY A 12 -11.87 -21.91 17.03
C GLY A 12 -10.52 -21.54 17.66
N ILE A 13 -10.28 -21.93 18.90
CA ILE A 13 -9.02 -21.68 19.61
C ILE A 13 -7.83 -22.34 18.90
N ILE A 14 -8.03 -23.51 18.28
CA ILE A 14 -6.96 -24.24 17.57
C ILE A 14 -6.76 -23.73 16.15
N THR A 15 -7.83 -23.42 15.43
CA THR A 15 -7.75 -23.11 13.98
C THR A 15 -7.41 -21.66 13.71
N MET A 16 -7.94 -20.72 14.48
CA MET A 16 -7.74 -19.28 14.22
C MET A 16 -6.27 -18.83 14.30
N PRO A 17 -5.45 -19.20 15.30
CA PRO A 17 -4.03 -18.83 15.30
C PRO A 17 -3.26 -19.43 14.13
N ARG A 18 -3.67 -20.59 13.62
CA ARG A 18 -3.05 -21.20 12.43
C ARG A 18 -3.42 -20.44 11.15
N LEU A 19 -4.65 -19.94 11.06
CA LEU A 19 -5.05 -19.05 9.96
C LEU A 19 -4.27 -17.75 10.00
N ILE A 20 -4.14 -17.12 11.17
CA ILE A 20 -3.33 -15.90 11.35
C ILE A 20 -1.87 -16.17 10.96
N LEU A 21 -1.31 -17.31 11.37
CA LEU A 21 0.04 -17.74 10.98
C LEU A 21 0.18 -17.87 9.47
N ALA A 22 -0.78 -18.49 8.78
CA ALA A 22 -0.77 -18.66 7.35
C ALA A 22 -0.83 -17.29 6.63
N LEU A 23 -1.77 -16.44 7.02
CA LEU A 23 -1.89 -15.07 6.48
C LEU A 23 -0.59 -14.25 6.70
N ALA A 24 0.04 -14.39 7.89
CA ALA A 24 1.30 -13.69 8.18
C ALA A 24 2.47 -14.23 7.32
N ARG A 25 2.51 -15.52 7.03
CA ARG A 25 3.51 -16.13 6.13
C ARG A 25 3.33 -15.69 4.69
N ASP A 26 2.09 -15.60 4.24
CA ASP A 26 1.73 -15.14 2.89
C ASP A 26 1.81 -13.61 2.74
N LYS A 27 2.28 -12.91 3.79
CA LYS A 27 2.39 -11.44 3.84
C LYS A 27 1.04 -10.70 3.67
N LEU A 28 -0.06 -11.41 3.88
CA LEU A 28 -1.41 -10.85 3.90
C LEU A 28 -1.80 -10.28 5.28
N PHE A 29 -0.92 -10.46 6.26
CA PHE A 29 -1.05 -9.93 7.62
C PHE A 29 0.33 -9.63 8.22
N ILE A 30 0.38 -9.10 9.46
CA ILE A 30 1.62 -8.69 10.15
C ILE A 30 2.60 -9.88 10.26
N SER A 31 3.76 -9.79 9.59
CA SER A 31 4.73 -10.89 9.47
C SER A 31 5.32 -11.34 10.81
N GLN A 32 5.35 -10.45 11.82
CA GLN A 32 5.81 -10.78 13.17
C GLN A 32 4.97 -11.89 13.84
N LEU A 33 3.72 -12.09 13.38
CA LEU A 33 2.83 -13.16 13.86
C LEU A 33 3.13 -14.53 13.24
N SER A 34 4.03 -14.60 12.26
CA SER A 34 4.46 -15.86 11.61
C SER A 34 5.45 -16.67 12.44
N SER A 35 5.88 -16.18 13.61
CA SER A 35 6.86 -16.85 14.45
C SER A 35 6.26 -18.07 15.15
N ILE A 36 7.01 -19.18 15.12
CA ILE A 36 6.68 -20.43 15.81
C ILE A 36 7.57 -20.53 17.06
N HIS A 37 6.97 -20.96 18.19
CA HIS A 37 7.71 -21.19 19.42
C HIS A 37 8.65 -22.39 19.27
N GLU A 38 9.93 -22.23 19.61
CA GLU A 38 10.94 -23.29 19.37
C GLU A 38 10.64 -24.59 20.09
N LYS A 39 10.25 -24.52 21.37
CA LYS A 39 9.96 -25.70 22.21
C LYS A 39 8.60 -26.33 21.89
N PHE A 40 7.53 -25.52 21.82
CA PHE A 40 6.17 -26.00 21.70
C PHE A 40 5.67 -26.15 20.26
N LYS A 41 6.44 -25.69 19.28
CA LYS A 41 6.09 -25.71 17.85
C LYS A 41 4.71 -25.09 17.53
N THR A 42 4.26 -24.15 18.36
CA THR A 42 2.97 -23.46 18.25
C THR A 42 3.16 -21.99 17.82
N PRO A 43 2.20 -21.36 17.13
CA PRO A 43 2.26 -19.96 16.72
C PRO A 43 1.92 -19.04 17.92
N HIS A 44 2.80 -18.97 18.91
CA HIS A 44 2.56 -18.30 20.18
C HIS A 44 2.15 -16.83 20.05
N LYS A 45 2.77 -16.06 19.14
CA LYS A 45 2.39 -14.66 18.92
C LYS A 45 0.99 -14.52 18.31
N ALA A 46 0.62 -15.40 17.40
CA ALA A 46 -0.72 -15.42 16.83
C ALA A 46 -1.78 -15.80 17.89
N ILE A 47 -1.44 -16.73 18.81
CA ILE A 47 -2.31 -17.10 19.93
C ILE A 47 -2.53 -15.90 20.86
N ILE A 48 -1.45 -15.21 21.26
CA ILE A 48 -1.53 -14.01 22.12
C ILE A 48 -2.37 -12.93 21.42
N PHE A 49 -2.10 -12.65 20.16
CA PHE A 49 -2.85 -11.67 19.36
C PHE A 49 -4.34 -12.01 19.33
N GLN A 50 -4.71 -13.26 19.00
CA GLN A 50 -6.10 -13.71 19.01
C GLN A 50 -6.74 -13.53 20.38
N THR A 51 -6.03 -13.90 21.46
CA THR A 51 -6.54 -13.79 22.82
C THR A 51 -6.85 -12.33 23.17
N ILE A 52 -5.92 -11.41 22.86
CA ILE A 52 -6.12 -9.98 23.10
C ILE A 52 -7.34 -9.46 22.33
N VAL A 53 -7.43 -9.75 21.02
CA VAL A 53 -8.57 -9.34 20.19
C VAL A 53 -9.88 -9.92 20.72
N SER A 54 -9.91 -11.20 21.12
CA SER A 54 -11.10 -11.84 21.67
C SER A 54 -11.54 -11.17 22.97
N LEU A 55 -10.60 -10.82 23.87
CA LEU A 55 -10.91 -10.10 25.11
C LEU A 55 -11.41 -8.69 24.85
N LEU A 56 -10.84 -7.98 23.88
CA LEU A 56 -11.33 -6.65 23.49
C LEU A 56 -12.75 -6.71 22.94
N VAL A 57 -13.02 -7.63 22.02
CA VAL A 57 -14.37 -7.83 21.45
C VAL A 57 -15.37 -8.23 22.54
N PHE A 58 -14.97 -9.12 23.44
CA PHE A 58 -15.81 -9.50 24.59
C PHE A 58 -16.08 -8.31 25.51
N GLY A 59 -15.06 -7.49 25.83
CA GLY A 59 -15.20 -6.27 26.63
C GLY A 59 -16.11 -5.24 25.97
N MET A 60 -16.01 -5.03 24.66
CA MET A 60 -16.89 -4.12 23.91
C MET A 60 -18.34 -4.60 23.89
N ALA A 61 -18.56 -5.88 23.94
CA ALA A 61 -19.90 -6.47 23.94
C ALA A 61 -20.64 -6.38 25.28
N PHE A 62 -20.00 -5.98 26.33
CA PHE A 62 -20.43 -5.96 27.75
C PHE A 62 -21.93 -6.27 27.97
N GLY A 63 -22.25 -7.55 28.22
CA GLY A 63 -23.63 -8.02 28.45
C GLY A 63 -24.55 -8.10 27.21
N ARG A 64 -24.09 -7.68 26.03
CA ARG A 64 -24.87 -7.72 24.79
C ARG A 64 -24.44 -8.83 23.85
N TYR A 65 -24.33 -10.06 24.37
CA TYR A 65 -23.96 -11.24 23.57
C TYR A 65 -24.84 -11.45 22.33
N LYS A 66 -26.11 -11.04 22.39
CA LYS A 66 -27.03 -11.09 21.23
C LYS A 66 -26.53 -10.25 20.07
N ALA A 67 -25.95 -9.07 20.31
CA ALA A 67 -25.39 -8.22 19.27
C ALA A 67 -24.18 -8.88 18.56
N LEU A 68 -23.35 -9.61 19.30
CA LEU A 68 -22.24 -10.39 18.70
C LEU A 68 -22.76 -11.57 17.88
N LEU A 69 -23.76 -12.28 18.39
CA LEU A 69 -24.38 -13.40 17.66
C LEU A 69 -25.08 -12.93 16.39
N SER A 70 -25.79 -11.80 16.46
CA SER A 70 -26.45 -11.24 15.27
C SER A 70 -25.48 -10.74 14.20
N LEU A 71 -24.26 -10.31 14.57
CA LEU A 71 -23.18 -9.99 13.64
C LEU A 71 -22.54 -11.22 12.99
N LEU A 72 -22.45 -12.32 13.71
CA LEU A 72 -21.78 -13.54 13.26
C LEU A 72 -22.41 -14.08 11.97
N LEU A 73 -23.75 -14.10 11.91
CA LEU A 73 -24.49 -14.68 10.79
C LEU A 73 -24.24 -13.92 9.46
N PRO A 74 -24.50 -12.60 9.34
CA PRO A 74 -24.27 -11.88 8.09
C PRO A 74 -22.80 -11.85 7.68
N LEU A 75 -21.87 -11.66 8.63
CA LEU A 75 -20.43 -11.68 8.34
C LEU A 75 -19.95 -13.04 7.85
N GLY A 76 -20.44 -14.13 8.47
CA GLY A 76 -20.13 -15.49 8.07
C GLY A 76 -20.65 -15.79 6.65
N PHE A 77 -21.89 -15.41 6.33
CA PHE A 77 -22.43 -15.61 4.99
C PHE A 77 -21.74 -14.74 3.93
N ILE A 78 -21.38 -13.52 4.23
CA ILE A 78 -20.57 -12.68 3.32
C ILE A 78 -19.22 -13.34 3.04
N MET A 79 -18.53 -13.84 4.08
CA MET A 79 -17.28 -14.55 3.91
C MET A 79 -17.44 -15.81 3.05
N TYR A 80 -18.43 -16.64 3.33
CA TYR A 80 -18.69 -17.84 2.51
C TYR A 80 -19.06 -17.51 1.08
N PHE A 81 -19.81 -16.44 0.83
CA PHE A 81 -20.12 -15.98 -0.51
C PHE A 81 -18.82 -15.72 -1.32
N PHE A 82 -17.86 -14.99 -0.76
CA PHE A 82 -16.58 -14.73 -1.45
C PHE A 82 -15.72 -15.98 -1.61
N VAL A 83 -15.72 -16.88 -0.63
CA VAL A 83 -15.01 -18.17 -0.72
C VAL A 83 -15.59 -19.02 -1.85
N ILE A 84 -16.89 -19.11 -1.97
CA ILE A 84 -17.56 -19.87 -3.05
C ILE A 84 -17.37 -19.19 -4.39
N LEU A 85 -17.44 -17.86 -4.46
CA LEU A 85 -17.18 -17.07 -5.65
C LEU A 85 -15.76 -17.27 -6.17
N SER A 86 -14.78 -17.50 -5.28
CA SER A 86 -13.39 -17.74 -5.69
C SER A 86 -13.23 -19.00 -6.54
N VAL A 87 -14.08 -20.01 -6.36
CA VAL A 87 -13.98 -21.29 -7.08
C VAL A 87 -14.11 -21.14 -8.62
N PRO A 88 -15.18 -20.53 -9.17
CA PRO A 88 -15.27 -20.32 -10.61
C PRO A 88 -14.22 -19.34 -11.13
N ILE A 89 -13.85 -18.30 -10.35
CA ILE A 89 -12.83 -17.31 -10.73
C ILE A 89 -11.47 -17.98 -10.88
N LEU A 90 -11.02 -18.77 -9.90
CA LEU A 90 -9.75 -19.47 -9.94
C LEU A 90 -9.67 -20.53 -11.03
N ARG A 91 -10.81 -21.10 -11.43
CA ARG A 91 -10.84 -22.03 -12.58
C ARG A 91 -10.59 -21.33 -13.92
N VAL A 92 -10.96 -20.07 -14.01
CA VAL A 92 -10.73 -19.26 -15.22
C VAL A 92 -9.34 -18.64 -15.22
N LYS A 93 -8.90 -18.10 -14.07
CA LYS A 93 -7.61 -17.42 -13.97
C LYS A 93 -6.42 -18.39 -14.00
N GLU A 94 -6.59 -19.55 -13.36
CA GLU A 94 -5.52 -20.54 -13.19
C GLU A 94 -5.96 -21.91 -13.74
N PRO A 95 -6.14 -22.05 -15.06
CA PRO A 95 -6.67 -23.28 -15.69
C PRO A 95 -5.67 -24.45 -15.57
N ASN A 96 -4.38 -24.17 -15.52
CA ASN A 96 -3.30 -25.16 -15.58
C ASN A 96 -2.89 -25.73 -14.21
N ILE A 97 -3.39 -25.20 -13.09
CA ILE A 97 -3.10 -25.75 -11.78
C ILE A 97 -3.63 -27.18 -11.68
N LYS A 98 -2.73 -28.12 -11.32
CA LYS A 98 -3.10 -29.51 -11.04
C LYS A 98 -4.02 -29.55 -9.81
N ARG A 99 -5.25 -30.02 -10.02
CA ARG A 99 -6.24 -30.21 -8.96
C ARG A 99 -6.46 -31.70 -8.76
N GLU A 100 -6.21 -32.17 -7.55
CA GLU A 100 -6.41 -33.59 -7.20
C GLU A 100 -7.89 -33.96 -7.27
N PHE A 101 -8.77 -33.05 -6.88
CA PHE A 101 -10.20 -33.24 -6.95
C PHE A 101 -10.87 -32.10 -7.73
N LYS A 102 -11.71 -32.47 -8.71
CA LYS A 102 -12.49 -31.52 -9.52
C LYS A 102 -13.96 -31.75 -9.23
N VAL A 103 -14.58 -30.81 -8.48
CA VAL A 103 -16.03 -30.82 -8.26
C VAL A 103 -16.75 -30.77 -9.60
N PRO A 104 -17.64 -31.74 -9.92
CA PRO A 104 -18.45 -31.68 -11.12
C PRO A 104 -19.41 -30.49 -11.05
N PHE A 105 -19.72 -29.90 -12.21
CA PHE A 105 -20.64 -28.76 -12.31
C PHE A 105 -20.30 -27.55 -11.39
N ALA A 106 -19.04 -27.34 -11.06
CA ALA A 106 -18.64 -26.34 -10.06
C ALA A 106 -19.14 -24.91 -10.34
N LYS A 107 -19.31 -24.50 -11.61
CA LYS A 107 -19.88 -23.19 -11.96
C LYS A 107 -21.36 -23.11 -11.56
N ILE A 108 -22.13 -24.15 -11.86
CA ILE A 108 -23.58 -24.23 -11.56
C ILE A 108 -23.75 -24.41 -10.05
N GLY A 109 -23.00 -25.34 -9.45
CA GLY A 109 -23.05 -25.60 -8.01
C GLY A 109 -22.70 -24.37 -7.17
N SER A 110 -21.62 -23.65 -7.50
CA SER A 110 -21.29 -22.39 -6.82
C SER A 110 -22.35 -21.31 -7.03
N ALA A 111 -22.96 -21.20 -8.21
CA ALA A 111 -24.05 -20.26 -8.45
C ALA A 111 -25.28 -20.58 -7.58
N ILE A 112 -25.68 -21.83 -7.51
CA ILE A 112 -26.81 -22.28 -6.64
C ILE A 112 -26.54 -21.94 -5.16
N VAL A 113 -25.35 -22.26 -4.67
CA VAL A 113 -24.99 -21.99 -3.26
C VAL A 113 -24.93 -20.48 -2.99
N MET A 114 -24.40 -19.68 -3.92
CA MET A 114 -24.40 -18.21 -3.78
C MET A 114 -25.82 -17.64 -3.75
N VAL A 115 -26.71 -18.11 -4.62
CA VAL A 115 -28.14 -17.71 -4.62
C VAL A 115 -28.79 -18.10 -3.28
N PHE A 116 -28.52 -19.31 -2.79
CA PHE A 116 -29.02 -19.75 -1.47
C PHE A 116 -28.51 -18.84 -0.33
N ILE A 117 -27.22 -18.50 -0.29
CA ILE A 117 -26.64 -17.59 0.72
C ILE A 117 -27.33 -16.22 0.65
N VAL A 118 -27.50 -15.67 -0.53
CA VAL A 118 -28.19 -14.38 -0.73
C VAL A 118 -29.65 -14.45 -0.27
N SER A 119 -30.36 -15.53 -0.59
CA SER A 119 -31.76 -15.70 -0.15
C SER A 119 -31.90 -15.80 1.35
N VAL A 120 -30.96 -16.50 2.03
CA VAL A 120 -30.93 -16.58 3.51
C VAL A 120 -30.62 -15.21 4.12
N LEU A 121 -29.67 -14.45 3.57
CA LEU A 121 -29.37 -13.09 4.04
C LEU A 121 -30.58 -12.16 3.87
N LEU A 122 -31.28 -12.23 2.75
CA LEU A 122 -32.51 -11.46 2.51
C LEU A 122 -33.59 -11.86 3.53
N ALA A 123 -33.84 -13.16 3.72
CA ALA A 123 -34.79 -13.63 4.69
C ALA A 123 -34.47 -13.13 6.10
N TRP A 124 -33.19 -13.15 6.49
CA TRP A 124 -32.74 -12.60 7.77
C TRP A 124 -32.98 -11.08 7.88
N ILE A 125 -32.70 -10.29 6.82
CA ILE A 125 -32.94 -8.84 6.80
C ILE A 125 -34.46 -8.54 7.03
N PHE A 126 -35.34 -9.33 6.46
CA PHE A 126 -36.78 -9.10 6.61
C PHE A 126 -37.35 -9.64 7.93
N SER A 127 -36.66 -10.57 8.59
CA SER A 127 -37.12 -11.21 9.82
C SER A 127 -36.64 -10.51 11.10
N GLU A 128 -35.48 -9.85 11.06
CA GLU A 128 -34.85 -9.24 12.24
C GLU A 128 -35.05 -7.73 12.27
N GLN A 129 -35.59 -7.19 13.35
CA GLN A 129 -35.93 -5.76 13.45
C GLN A 129 -34.71 -4.84 13.30
N ASP A 130 -33.55 -5.25 13.81
CA ASP A 130 -32.31 -4.47 13.75
C ASP A 130 -31.32 -4.95 12.68
N ALA A 131 -31.78 -5.75 11.72
CA ALA A 131 -30.93 -6.36 10.72
C ALA A 131 -30.10 -5.35 9.93
N LEU A 132 -30.68 -4.25 9.50
CA LEU A 132 -29.99 -3.23 8.71
C LEU A 132 -28.90 -2.50 9.52
N ASN A 133 -29.12 -2.22 10.80
CA ASN A 133 -28.13 -1.59 11.67
C ASN A 133 -26.97 -2.56 11.95
N THR A 134 -27.30 -3.83 12.18
CA THR A 134 -26.32 -4.90 12.35
C THR A 134 -25.49 -5.10 11.08
N LEU A 135 -26.12 -5.11 9.91
CA LEU A 135 -25.44 -5.22 8.63
C LEU A 135 -24.55 -4.01 8.35
N ARG A 136 -25.01 -2.80 8.63
CA ARG A 136 -24.19 -1.57 8.51
C ARG A 136 -22.94 -1.65 9.39
N LEU A 137 -23.09 -2.09 10.63
CA LEU A 137 -21.96 -2.28 11.54
C LEU A 137 -20.98 -3.34 11.00
N GLY A 138 -21.49 -4.48 10.57
CA GLY A 138 -20.67 -5.55 9.96
C GLY A 138 -19.92 -5.08 8.72
N LEU A 139 -20.61 -4.40 7.80
CA LEU A 139 -20.00 -3.84 6.60
C LEU A 139 -18.97 -2.75 6.92
N SER A 140 -19.22 -1.91 7.93
CA SER A 140 -18.24 -0.89 8.35
C SER A 140 -16.94 -1.51 8.86
N LEU A 141 -17.00 -2.64 9.55
CA LEU A 141 -15.82 -3.39 9.99
C LEU A 141 -15.05 -3.97 8.79
N ILE A 142 -15.74 -4.51 7.80
CA ILE A 142 -15.12 -5.02 6.56
C ILE A 142 -14.45 -3.86 5.80
N VAL A 143 -15.17 -2.74 5.61
CA VAL A 143 -14.65 -1.55 4.92
C VAL A 143 -13.43 -0.98 5.63
N PHE A 144 -13.43 -0.97 6.97
CA PHE A 144 -12.27 -0.55 7.77
C PHE A 144 -11.06 -1.49 7.60
N GLY A 145 -11.30 -2.76 7.32
CA GLY A 145 -10.23 -3.73 7.00
C GLY A 145 -9.49 -3.41 5.68
N ILE A 146 -10.16 -2.75 4.72
CA ILE A 146 -9.55 -2.44 3.41
C ILE A 146 -8.32 -1.51 3.54
N PRO A 147 -8.38 -0.36 4.23
CA PRO A 147 -7.19 0.48 4.45
C PRO A 147 -6.06 -0.27 5.16
N ILE A 148 -6.39 -1.09 6.16
CA ILE A 148 -5.40 -1.90 6.88
C ILE A 148 -4.72 -2.88 5.91
N TYR A 149 -5.50 -3.58 5.08
CA TYR A 149 -4.95 -4.47 4.07
C TYR A 149 -4.05 -3.75 3.08
N LEU A 150 -4.48 -2.58 2.58
CA LEU A 150 -3.68 -1.78 1.64
C LEU A 150 -2.37 -1.30 2.28
N LEU A 151 -2.40 -0.89 3.56
CA LEU A 151 -1.18 -0.52 4.29
C LEU A 151 -0.20 -1.70 4.42
N LEU A 152 -0.72 -2.88 4.73
CA LEU A 152 0.10 -4.10 4.81
C LEU A 152 0.66 -4.48 3.43
N GLU A 153 -0.15 -4.40 2.39
CA GLU A 153 0.26 -4.71 1.02
C GLU A 153 1.37 -3.76 0.55
N VAL A 154 1.23 -2.46 0.80
CA VAL A 154 2.27 -1.47 0.50
C VAL A 154 3.55 -1.74 1.28
N TYR A 155 3.43 -2.13 2.55
CA TYR A 155 4.58 -2.39 3.40
C TYR A 155 5.37 -3.63 2.98
N TYR A 156 4.70 -4.71 2.57
CA TYR A 156 5.36 -5.98 2.22
C TYR A 156 5.67 -6.16 0.73
N ASN A 157 4.98 -5.42 -0.14
CA ASN A 157 5.10 -5.58 -1.57
C ASN A 157 5.36 -4.23 -2.27
N PRO A 158 6.62 -3.86 -2.49
CA PRO A 158 6.98 -2.59 -3.13
C PRO A 158 6.34 -2.40 -4.52
N ASP A 159 6.10 -3.47 -5.27
CA ASP A 159 5.46 -3.40 -6.59
C ASP A 159 4.01 -2.90 -6.50
N THR A 160 3.37 -3.05 -5.34
CA THR A 160 2.02 -2.54 -5.09
C THR A 160 1.99 -1.02 -5.03
N ILE A 161 3.08 -0.40 -4.58
CA ILE A 161 3.23 1.07 -4.59
C ILE A 161 3.11 1.58 -6.02
N ILE A 162 3.77 0.91 -6.98
CA ILE A 162 3.72 1.27 -8.41
C ILE A 162 2.28 1.18 -8.93
N LYS A 163 1.57 0.08 -8.61
CA LYS A 163 0.18 -0.12 -9.04
C LYS A 163 -0.76 0.91 -8.44
N ILE A 164 -0.57 1.27 -7.16
CA ILE A 164 -1.36 2.30 -6.48
C ILE A 164 -1.07 3.67 -7.09
N ASN A 165 0.18 4.03 -7.31
CA ASN A 165 0.55 5.28 -7.96
C ASN A 165 -0.03 5.36 -9.38
N ASP A 166 0.06 4.29 -10.17
CA ASP A 166 -0.56 4.22 -11.49
C ASP A 166 -2.08 4.43 -11.41
N ALA A 167 -2.76 3.82 -10.44
CA ALA A 167 -4.20 3.98 -10.25
C ALA A 167 -4.59 5.41 -9.84
N LEU A 168 -3.77 6.04 -8.99
CA LEU A 168 -4.01 7.37 -8.44
C LEU A 168 -3.44 8.52 -9.29
N ALA A 169 -2.73 8.25 -10.38
CA ALA A 169 -2.02 9.26 -11.18
C ALA A 169 -2.89 10.48 -11.58
N TYR A 170 -4.15 10.24 -11.99
CA TYR A 170 -5.06 11.33 -12.31
C TYR A 170 -5.54 12.10 -11.07
N LEU A 171 -5.70 11.43 -9.93
CA LEU A 171 -6.04 12.09 -8.67
C LEU A 171 -4.87 12.96 -8.22
N THR A 172 -3.64 12.47 -8.33
CA THR A 172 -2.42 13.23 -8.05
C THR A 172 -2.34 14.48 -8.91
N LEU A 173 -2.68 14.38 -10.19
CA LEU A 173 -2.74 15.53 -11.09
C LEU A 173 -3.79 16.57 -10.65
N LEU A 174 -4.96 16.13 -10.19
CA LEU A 174 -6.02 17.03 -9.69
C LEU A 174 -5.63 17.70 -8.38
N THR A 175 -4.91 17.00 -7.52
CA THR A 175 -4.51 17.47 -6.18
C THR A 175 -3.11 18.07 -6.15
N GLU A 176 -2.40 18.18 -7.27
CA GLU A 176 -1.00 18.63 -7.35
C GLU A 176 -0.73 19.99 -6.65
N ARG A 177 -1.71 20.89 -6.68
CA ARG A 177 -1.57 22.22 -6.05
C ARG A 177 -1.65 22.16 -4.53
N ILE A 178 -2.30 21.13 -3.99
CA ILE A 178 -2.44 20.88 -2.56
C ILE A 178 -1.21 20.11 -2.07
N ILE A 179 -0.80 19.06 -2.79
CA ILE A 179 0.33 18.21 -2.44
C ILE A 179 1.66 18.97 -2.52
N LEU A 180 1.83 19.77 -3.58
CA LEU A 180 3.02 20.57 -3.79
C LEU A 180 2.66 22.05 -4.06
N PRO A 181 2.37 22.85 -3.01
CA PRO A 181 2.00 24.25 -3.12
C PRO A 181 3.08 25.12 -3.81
N LYS A 182 2.66 26.25 -4.36
CA LYS A 182 3.58 27.20 -5.01
C LYS A 182 4.70 27.71 -4.11
N SER A 183 4.43 27.85 -2.78
CA SER A 183 5.43 28.25 -1.79
C SER A 183 6.58 27.27 -1.71
N ILE A 184 6.26 25.99 -1.54
CA ILE A 184 7.27 24.90 -1.45
C ILE A 184 8.07 24.80 -2.76
N ARG A 185 7.41 24.90 -3.92
CA ARG A 185 8.13 24.89 -5.21
C ARG A 185 9.12 26.05 -5.36
N LYS A 186 8.77 27.25 -4.88
CA LYS A 186 9.68 28.41 -4.86
C LYS A 186 10.85 28.20 -3.91
N GLU A 187 10.60 27.63 -2.76
CA GLU A 187 11.62 27.29 -1.76
C GLU A 187 12.62 26.26 -2.31
N ILE A 188 12.13 25.19 -2.93
CA ILE A 188 12.98 24.20 -3.62
C ILE A 188 13.90 24.86 -4.64
N LEU A 189 13.34 25.73 -5.50
CA LEU A 189 14.14 26.45 -6.50
C LEU A 189 15.17 27.38 -5.83
N ALA A 190 14.81 28.05 -4.74
CA ALA A 190 15.73 28.90 -3.98
C ALA A 190 16.88 28.10 -3.35
N LEU A 191 16.61 26.92 -2.78
CA LEU A 191 17.62 26.02 -2.24
C LEU A 191 18.58 25.50 -3.31
N LEU A 192 18.05 25.15 -4.48
CA LEU A 192 18.87 24.73 -5.62
C LEU A 192 19.74 25.88 -6.17
N GLY A 193 19.30 27.13 -6.04
CA GLY A 193 20.01 28.32 -6.49
C GLY A 193 19.90 28.58 -8.00
N ASP A 194 20.97 29.13 -8.62
CA ASP A 194 20.96 29.39 -10.07
C ASP A 194 21.06 28.08 -10.85
N LEU A 195 20.03 27.82 -11.65
CA LEU A 195 19.88 26.59 -12.44
C LEU A 195 20.12 26.80 -13.95
N LYS A 196 20.39 28.02 -14.38
CA LYS A 196 20.57 28.32 -15.82
C LYS A 196 21.69 27.47 -16.41
N GLY A 197 21.37 26.77 -17.50
CA GLY A 197 22.32 25.91 -18.20
C GLY A 197 22.71 24.63 -17.51
N LYS A 198 22.19 24.35 -16.31
CA LYS A 198 22.56 23.18 -15.49
C LYS A 198 21.79 21.92 -15.89
N LYS A 199 22.39 20.78 -15.59
CA LYS A 199 21.77 19.46 -15.67
C LYS A 199 21.22 19.06 -14.32
N ILE A 200 19.94 18.73 -14.24
CA ILE A 200 19.25 18.41 -12.98
C ILE A 200 18.66 17.00 -13.07
N LEU A 201 18.85 16.22 -12.03
CA LEU A 201 18.10 14.99 -11.82
C LEU A 201 16.90 15.28 -10.90
N GLU A 202 15.71 15.03 -11.39
CA GLU A 202 14.49 14.95 -10.59
C GLU A 202 14.18 13.47 -10.31
N PHE A 203 14.44 13.04 -9.07
CA PHE A 203 14.30 11.65 -8.64
C PHE A 203 12.92 11.45 -8.01
N GLY A 204 11.97 10.87 -8.76
CA GLY A 204 10.56 10.80 -8.43
C GLY A 204 9.78 12.02 -8.92
N CYS A 205 9.56 12.11 -10.23
CA CYS A 205 8.92 13.30 -10.83
C CYS A 205 7.37 13.26 -10.77
N SER A 206 6.79 12.10 -10.48
CA SER A 206 5.34 11.87 -10.49
C SER A 206 4.68 12.43 -11.74
N VAL A 207 3.58 13.15 -11.63
CA VAL A 207 2.86 13.79 -12.77
C VAL A 207 3.56 15.04 -13.33
N GLY A 208 4.80 15.32 -12.94
CA GLY A 208 5.64 16.37 -13.49
C GLY A 208 5.36 17.77 -12.96
N THR A 209 4.82 17.90 -11.76
CA THR A 209 4.45 19.20 -11.18
C THR A 209 5.66 20.08 -10.93
N LEU A 210 6.74 19.56 -10.34
CA LEU A 210 7.99 20.31 -10.18
C LEU A 210 8.77 20.35 -11.48
N THR A 211 8.76 19.27 -12.28
CA THR A 211 9.42 19.17 -13.58
C THR A 211 9.13 20.38 -14.49
N MET A 212 7.86 20.84 -14.52
CA MET A 212 7.47 22.01 -15.33
C MET A 212 8.18 23.30 -14.88
N HIS A 213 8.43 23.46 -13.58
CA HIS A 213 9.10 24.65 -13.04
C HIS A 213 10.61 24.56 -13.21
N LEU A 214 11.19 23.38 -13.01
CA LEU A 214 12.60 23.12 -13.29
C LEU A 214 12.91 23.33 -14.78
N ALA A 215 12.01 22.88 -15.67
CA ALA A 215 12.18 23.04 -17.12
C ALA A 215 12.29 24.51 -17.54
N GLU A 216 11.58 25.42 -16.89
CA GLU A 216 11.76 26.87 -17.16
C GLU A 216 13.05 27.39 -16.49
N ALA A 217 13.38 26.95 -15.30
CA ALA A 217 14.51 27.47 -14.54
C ALA A 217 15.88 27.12 -15.14
N VAL A 218 16.01 25.99 -15.85
CA VAL A 218 17.27 25.55 -16.45
C VAL A 218 17.58 26.22 -17.82
N LYS A 219 16.65 26.97 -18.39
CA LYS A 219 16.84 27.64 -19.67
C LYS A 219 17.85 28.80 -19.57
N PRO A 220 18.59 29.10 -20.64
CA PRO A 220 18.80 28.30 -21.85
C PRO A 220 19.83 27.19 -21.61
N ASN A 221 19.87 26.17 -22.47
CA ASN A 221 20.89 25.11 -22.54
C ASN A 221 20.97 24.11 -21.41
N GLY A 222 20.14 24.22 -20.36
CA GLY A 222 20.05 23.21 -19.29
C GLY A 222 19.27 21.98 -19.71
N ARG A 223 19.40 20.89 -18.93
CA ARG A 223 18.65 19.64 -19.14
C ARG A 223 18.10 19.10 -17.83
N ILE A 224 16.96 18.43 -17.92
CA ILE A 224 16.37 17.72 -16.80
C ILE A 224 16.27 16.24 -17.13
N TYR A 225 16.67 15.42 -16.19
CA TYR A 225 16.43 13.97 -16.19
C TYR A 225 15.38 13.70 -15.13
N ALA A 226 14.14 13.43 -15.57
CA ALA A 226 13.01 13.16 -14.67
C ALA A 226 12.74 11.67 -14.64
N THR A 227 12.94 11.04 -13.47
CA THR A 227 12.74 9.59 -13.29
C THR A 227 11.51 9.33 -12.45
N ASP A 228 10.81 8.24 -12.71
CA ASP A 228 9.71 7.76 -11.86
C ASP A 228 9.48 6.26 -12.04
N LEU A 229 8.86 5.65 -11.03
CA LEU A 229 8.44 4.25 -11.00
C LEU A 229 7.17 4.01 -11.82
N SER A 230 6.25 5.00 -11.85
CA SER A 230 4.94 4.89 -12.45
C SER A 230 4.97 5.22 -13.94
N ARG A 231 4.61 4.25 -14.78
CA ARG A 231 4.47 4.48 -16.23
C ARG A 231 3.38 5.48 -16.56
N ARG A 232 2.31 5.49 -15.76
CA ARG A 232 1.16 6.38 -15.97
C ARG A 232 1.50 7.82 -15.62
N ASP A 233 2.19 8.05 -14.51
CA ASP A 233 2.69 9.37 -14.12
C ASP A 233 3.63 9.94 -15.18
N LEU A 234 4.57 9.13 -15.67
CA LEU A 234 5.47 9.54 -16.75
C LEU A 234 4.75 9.83 -18.05
N ALA A 235 3.68 9.10 -18.38
CA ALA A 235 2.87 9.40 -19.57
C ALA A 235 2.16 10.75 -19.44
N ILE A 236 1.66 11.09 -18.26
CA ILE A 236 1.07 12.41 -17.96
C ILE A 236 2.15 13.48 -18.07
N THR A 237 3.30 13.28 -17.44
CA THR A 237 4.45 14.21 -17.50
C THR A 237 4.90 14.47 -18.92
N LYS A 238 5.09 13.42 -19.74
CA LYS A 238 5.44 13.55 -21.15
C LYS A 238 4.43 14.39 -21.94
N LYS A 239 3.12 14.14 -21.77
CA LYS A 239 2.07 14.94 -22.42
C LYS A 239 2.13 16.41 -22.02
N ARG A 240 2.39 16.71 -20.74
CA ARG A 240 2.52 18.08 -20.22
C ARG A 240 3.74 18.79 -20.82
N LEU A 241 4.89 18.09 -20.90
CA LEU A 241 6.13 18.61 -21.49
C LEU A 241 5.96 18.94 -22.95
N ILE A 242 5.36 18.05 -23.74
CA ILE A 242 5.07 18.30 -25.17
C ILE A 242 4.17 19.52 -25.32
N LYS A 243 3.09 19.60 -24.55
CA LYS A 243 2.14 20.74 -24.60
C LYS A 243 2.81 22.09 -24.29
N LYS A 244 3.87 22.08 -23.47
CA LYS A 244 4.63 23.29 -23.06
C LYS A 244 5.90 23.52 -23.88
N GLY A 245 6.24 22.63 -24.81
CA GLY A 245 7.44 22.77 -25.67
C GLY A 245 8.76 22.55 -24.92
N HIS A 246 8.77 21.75 -23.85
CA HIS A 246 9.98 21.45 -23.05
C HIS A 246 10.73 20.24 -23.59
N SER A 247 11.36 20.36 -24.76
CA SER A 247 12.12 19.25 -25.40
C SER A 247 13.44 18.92 -24.72
N HIS A 248 13.93 19.76 -23.82
CA HIS A 248 15.19 19.56 -23.05
C HIS A 248 14.99 18.72 -21.78
N VAL A 249 13.78 18.20 -21.53
CA VAL A 249 13.49 17.29 -20.42
C VAL A 249 13.44 15.86 -20.93
N ILE A 250 14.28 15.00 -20.34
CA ILE A 250 14.36 13.57 -20.64
C ILE A 250 13.62 12.82 -19.54
N VAL A 251 12.57 12.09 -19.91
CA VAL A 251 11.74 11.33 -18.97
C VAL A 251 12.13 9.87 -19.03
N VAL A 252 12.59 9.32 -17.89
CA VAL A 252 13.11 7.97 -17.75
C VAL A 252 12.23 7.16 -16.81
N HIS A 253 11.77 5.99 -17.26
CA HIS A 253 11.06 5.04 -16.42
C HIS A 253 12.05 4.13 -15.72
N ASP A 254 11.96 4.01 -14.40
CA ASP A 254 12.82 3.14 -13.60
C ASP A 254 12.05 2.35 -12.54
N GLU A 255 11.73 1.10 -12.85
CA GLU A 255 11.05 0.18 -11.92
C GLU A 255 11.89 -0.14 -10.67
N HIS A 256 13.20 0.12 -10.70
CA HIS A 256 14.13 -0.17 -9.61
C HIS A 256 14.60 1.07 -8.84
N GLN A 257 13.94 2.20 -9.04
CA GLN A 257 14.30 3.49 -8.44
C GLN A 257 14.40 3.45 -6.91
N VAL A 258 13.67 2.57 -6.24
CA VAL A 258 13.74 2.39 -4.77
C VAL A 258 15.07 1.82 -4.28
N ASN A 259 15.87 1.21 -5.17
CA ASN A 259 17.11 0.50 -4.82
C ASN A 259 18.38 1.08 -5.48
N ARG A 260 18.22 1.99 -6.46
CA ARG A 260 19.33 2.56 -7.22
C ARG A 260 18.92 3.82 -7.98
N VAL A 261 19.91 4.56 -8.46
CA VAL A 261 19.71 5.56 -9.52
C VAL A 261 19.82 4.87 -10.87
N HIS A 262 19.00 5.29 -11.85
CA HIS A 262 19.00 4.66 -13.18
C HIS A 262 20.36 4.83 -13.88
N PRO A 263 20.97 3.75 -14.42
CA PRO A 263 22.32 3.81 -14.99
C PRO A 263 22.49 4.75 -16.21
N SER A 264 21.40 5.10 -16.88
CA SER A 264 21.46 6.05 -18.01
C SER A 264 21.55 7.51 -17.59
N ILE A 265 21.47 7.82 -16.30
CA ILE A 265 21.58 9.19 -15.82
C ILE A 265 23.05 9.61 -15.84
N PRO A 266 23.41 10.64 -16.58
CA PRO A 266 24.78 11.14 -16.61
C PRO A 266 25.10 11.97 -15.35
N HIS A 267 26.34 12.46 -15.24
CA HIS A 267 26.67 13.46 -14.22
C HIS A 267 25.76 14.69 -14.34
N VAL A 268 25.27 15.15 -13.20
CA VAL A 268 24.33 16.26 -13.04
C VAL A 268 24.85 17.29 -12.06
N ASP A 269 24.41 18.53 -12.15
CA ASP A 269 24.88 19.63 -11.29
C ASP A 269 24.09 19.71 -9.97
N ALA A 270 22.84 19.22 -9.96
CA ALA A 270 22.03 19.12 -8.75
C ALA A 270 20.99 18.00 -8.88
N ILE A 271 20.53 17.52 -7.72
CA ILE A 271 19.51 16.50 -7.60
C ILE A 271 18.38 17.03 -6.72
N VAL A 272 17.15 16.76 -7.12
CA VAL A 272 15.96 17.06 -6.32
C VAL A 272 15.07 15.83 -6.24
N SER A 273 14.51 15.57 -5.07
CA SER A 273 13.57 14.46 -4.85
C SER A 273 12.47 14.89 -3.88
N ILE A 274 11.23 14.53 -4.21
CA ILE A 274 10.06 14.85 -3.39
C ILE A 274 9.30 13.57 -3.07
N GLY A 275 9.11 13.29 -1.77
CA GLY A 275 8.30 12.17 -1.30
C GLY A 275 8.87 10.78 -1.57
N MET A 276 10.17 10.68 -1.92
CA MET A 276 10.76 9.38 -2.28
C MET A 276 11.58 8.74 -1.17
N MET A 277 12.03 9.51 -0.17
CA MET A 277 12.94 8.99 0.86
C MET A 277 12.30 7.87 1.69
N GLY A 278 10.99 7.95 1.94
CA GLY A 278 10.23 6.92 2.63
C GLY A 278 10.10 5.60 1.85
N TYR A 279 10.30 5.62 0.54
CA TYR A 279 10.19 4.44 -0.32
C TYR A 279 11.53 3.75 -0.58
N LEU A 280 12.66 4.39 -0.29
CA LEU A 280 13.98 3.83 -0.54
C LEU A 280 14.23 2.60 0.34
N GLN A 281 14.55 1.47 -0.28
CA GLN A 281 14.88 0.22 0.41
C GLN A 281 16.35 0.18 0.84
N ASP A 282 17.26 0.70 0.01
CA ASP A 282 18.69 0.81 0.32
C ASP A 282 19.14 2.28 0.22
N VAL A 283 18.77 3.04 1.25
CA VAL A 283 19.01 4.49 1.32
C VAL A 283 20.49 4.82 1.16
N LYS A 284 21.39 4.09 1.85
CA LYS A 284 22.84 4.37 1.81
C LYS A 284 23.41 4.20 0.42
N LYS A 285 22.99 3.16 -0.30
CA LYS A 285 23.42 2.90 -1.66
C LYS A 285 22.94 4.00 -2.60
N VAL A 286 21.63 4.34 -2.55
CA VAL A 286 21.05 5.37 -3.42
C VAL A 286 21.70 6.73 -3.18
N LEU A 287 21.90 7.13 -1.92
CA LEU A 287 22.58 8.39 -1.59
C LEU A 287 24.03 8.40 -2.08
N LYS A 288 24.75 7.29 -1.98
CA LYS A 288 26.11 7.16 -2.51
C LYS A 288 26.10 7.31 -4.04
N GLU A 289 25.19 6.63 -4.75
CA GLU A 289 25.06 6.76 -6.20
C GLU A 289 24.68 8.18 -6.62
N MET A 290 23.80 8.86 -5.87
CA MET A 290 23.48 10.28 -6.09
C MET A 290 24.70 11.19 -5.89
N ARG A 291 25.46 10.99 -4.83
CA ARG A 291 26.69 11.74 -4.57
C ARG A 291 27.70 11.56 -5.71
N ASP A 292 27.86 10.33 -6.18
CA ASP A 292 28.83 10.01 -7.21
C ASP A 292 28.46 10.61 -8.58
N LEU A 293 27.20 11.02 -8.78
CA LEU A 293 26.74 11.74 -9.97
C LEU A 293 27.00 13.26 -9.90
N LEU A 294 27.31 13.80 -8.73
CA LEU A 294 27.44 15.24 -8.50
C LEU A 294 28.90 15.71 -8.58
N PRO A 295 29.16 16.92 -9.11
CA PRO A 295 30.46 17.56 -8.95
C PRO A 295 30.69 17.98 -7.49
N TYR A 296 31.93 18.31 -7.15
CA TYR A 296 32.24 18.91 -5.85
C TYR A 296 31.44 20.20 -5.64
N GLY A 297 30.74 20.30 -4.51
CA GLY A 297 29.82 21.41 -4.22
C GLY A 297 28.46 21.30 -4.91
N GLY A 298 28.16 20.19 -5.61
CA GLY A 298 26.83 19.90 -6.13
C GLY A 298 25.78 19.78 -5.01
N LYS A 299 24.52 20.07 -5.31
CA LYS A 299 23.44 20.12 -4.31
C LYS A 299 22.47 18.97 -4.46
N ILE A 300 22.06 18.41 -3.33
CA ILE A 300 20.93 17.49 -3.24
C ILE A 300 19.86 18.17 -2.38
N VAL A 301 18.62 18.25 -2.88
CA VAL A 301 17.47 18.79 -2.14
C VAL A 301 16.43 17.69 -2.01
N PHE A 302 16.17 17.29 -0.79
CA PHE A 302 15.06 16.36 -0.46
C PHE A 302 13.93 17.12 0.20
N VAL A 303 12.71 16.80 -0.21
CA VAL A 303 11.48 17.26 0.44
C VAL A 303 10.64 16.03 0.74
N ASP A 304 10.45 15.75 2.01
CA ASP A 304 9.67 14.60 2.42
C ASP A 304 8.86 14.89 3.68
N TYR A 305 7.88 14.04 3.96
CA TYR A 305 7.10 14.12 5.20
C TYR A 305 7.85 13.37 6.30
N ALA A 306 8.23 14.08 7.36
CA ALA A 306 8.88 13.47 8.53
C ALA A 306 7.92 12.54 9.28
N ASP A 307 6.66 12.95 9.37
CA ASP A 307 5.59 12.20 10.03
C ASP A 307 4.23 12.46 9.40
N PHE A 308 3.28 11.56 9.65
CA PHE A 308 1.87 11.74 9.30
C PHE A 308 1.10 12.15 10.57
N PHE A 309 0.53 13.36 10.54
CA PHE A 309 -0.29 13.91 11.63
C PHE A 309 0.43 14.01 12.99
N LYS A 310 1.76 14.06 13.00
CA LYS A 310 2.60 14.03 14.22
C LYS A 310 2.39 12.79 15.11
N ILE A 311 1.87 11.71 14.55
CA ILE A 311 1.54 10.48 15.27
C ILE A 311 2.31 9.29 14.70
N ILE A 312 2.39 9.20 13.39
CA ILE A 312 3.00 8.06 12.70
C ILE A 312 4.24 8.56 11.94
N PRO A 313 5.46 8.17 12.34
CA PRO A 313 6.66 8.51 11.57
C PRO A 313 6.59 7.87 10.19
N ASN A 314 6.95 8.61 9.15
CA ASN A 314 7.03 8.09 7.79
C ASN A 314 8.07 6.96 7.73
N VAL A 315 9.30 7.28 8.15
CA VAL A 315 10.39 6.30 8.32
C VAL A 315 11.14 6.65 9.60
N ALA A 316 11.53 5.66 10.38
CA ALA A 316 12.15 5.85 11.69
C ALA A 316 13.39 6.76 11.66
N TRP A 317 14.18 6.73 10.59
CA TRP A 317 15.40 7.56 10.48
C TRP A 317 15.12 9.01 10.04
N LEU A 318 14.02 9.30 9.33
CA LEU A 318 13.62 10.65 8.92
C LEU A 318 13.11 11.51 10.08
N SER A 319 12.70 10.89 11.18
CA SER A 319 12.20 11.58 12.36
C SER A 319 13.30 11.88 13.41
N ASP A 320 14.55 11.46 13.18
CA ASP A 320 15.67 11.73 14.08
C ASP A 320 16.79 12.49 13.36
N ASP A 321 16.92 13.80 13.65
CA ASP A 321 17.92 14.69 13.05
C ASP A 321 19.34 14.15 13.19
N ARG A 322 19.66 13.47 14.31
CA ARG A 322 20.99 12.88 14.55
C ARG A 322 21.30 11.71 13.62
N ILE A 323 20.27 10.99 13.18
CA ILE A 323 20.45 9.91 12.20
C ILE A 323 20.63 10.50 10.81
N ILE A 324 19.86 11.55 10.49
CA ILE A 324 19.99 12.29 9.23
C ILE A 324 21.41 12.85 9.10
N GLU A 325 21.92 13.57 10.11
CA GLU A 325 23.28 14.12 10.11
C GLU A 325 24.38 13.06 9.91
N LYS A 326 24.16 11.83 10.37
CA LYS A 326 25.12 10.73 10.16
C LYS A 326 25.05 10.07 8.79
N MET A 327 23.98 10.34 8.02
CA MET A 327 23.79 9.78 6.68
C MET A 327 24.33 10.70 5.58
N PHE A 328 24.38 12.00 5.86
CA PHE A 328 24.89 13.05 4.98
C PHE A 328 26.22 13.64 5.48
#